data_4be5be279db2288dbe275af3e6003b64
#
_entry.id   4be5be279db2288dbe275af3e6003b64
#
_cell.length_a   1.000
_cell.length_b   1.000
_cell.length_c   1.000
_cell.angle_alpha   90.00
_cell.angle_beta   90.00
_cell.angle_gamma   90.00
#
_symmetry.space_group_name_H-M   'P 1'
#
loop_
_entity.id
_entity.type
_entity.pdbx_description
1 polymer ?
#
loop_
_entity_poly.entity_id
_entity_poly.type
_entity_poly.pdbx_seq_one_letter_code
_entity_poly.pdbx_strand_id
1 'polypeptide(L)'
;MLDKIVILGAGESGCGTALLAKKQGWEVFVSDHATISKSARNTLDGLGIEWEEETHTLSKMKDAQYIMKSPGIPAKSPILQSLKSLDIPVISEIEFASKYTSATLIGITGSNGKTTTAMMTYKILNDAGYDVALAGNIGNSFAKEVAENKYQFYVLEISSFQLDYIVNFTSHIGVITNITPDHLDRYDGDFSAYLKSKMRINENQNMRDFLLFNGDDPELCRAVQNINTKATLHEFSSLKKNINTTYIENNSIVIETQKIKTMINTMEFPLKGRHNLLNAMAASTVAHLLDVSKETIRESLLNFKGAPHRLEPVLKIQNIHYINDSKATNVNAVYFALESMTAPTVWIVGGVDKGNDYQILYPLVREKVKAIICLGLDNQKIINAFEPITDIMLETQSMKEAVLVAKKIADKNDNVLLSPACASFDLFENYEDRGNQFKQAVREL
;
A
#
# COMPACT_ATOMS: atom_id res chain seq x y z
N MET A 1 -36.04 0.75 16.59
CA MET A 1 -34.72 0.49 17.21
C MET A 1 -33.71 1.18 16.31
N LEU A 2 -32.61 1.75 16.86
CA LEU A 2 -31.54 2.27 16.05
C LEU A 2 -30.82 1.09 15.38
N ASP A 3 -30.30 1.30 14.17
CA ASP A 3 -29.50 0.30 13.50
C ASP A 3 -28.17 0.15 14.26
N LYS A 4 -27.73 -1.08 14.53
CA LYS A 4 -26.55 -1.38 15.34
C LYS A 4 -25.41 -1.89 14.47
N ILE A 5 -24.21 -1.35 14.69
CA ILE A 5 -22.96 -1.83 14.10
C ILE A 5 -21.98 -2.25 15.19
N VAL A 6 -21.38 -3.42 15.02
CA VAL A 6 -20.26 -3.88 15.83
C VAL A 6 -18.97 -3.67 15.06
N ILE A 7 -17.96 -3.15 15.73
CA ILE A 7 -16.66 -2.86 15.14
C ILE A 7 -15.61 -3.76 15.81
N LEU A 8 -14.97 -4.61 15.03
CA LEU A 8 -13.88 -5.46 15.48
C LEU A 8 -12.55 -4.77 15.22
N GLY A 9 -11.84 -4.47 16.31
CA GLY A 9 -10.57 -3.75 16.33
C GLY A 9 -10.74 -2.26 16.50
N ALA A 10 -10.03 -1.70 17.49
CA ALA A 10 -10.04 -0.29 17.89
C ALA A 10 -8.83 0.50 17.34
N GLY A 11 -8.25 0.06 16.23
CA GLY A 11 -7.24 0.81 15.49
C GLY A 11 -7.85 1.99 14.73
N GLU A 12 -7.07 2.60 13.83
CA GLU A 12 -7.46 3.78 13.06
C GLU A 12 -8.75 3.56 12.26
N SER A 13 -8.86 2.46 11.50
CA SER A 13 -10.08 2.10 10.76
C SER A 13 -11.28 1.88 11.67
N GLY A 14 -11.07 1.26 12.84
CA GLY A 14 -12.13 1.02 13.81
C GLY A 14 -12.65 2.30 14.43
N CYS A 15 -11.77 3.16 14.93
CA CYS A 15 -12.14 4.45 15.52
C CYS A 15 -12.78 5.39 14.48
N GLY A 16 -12.27 5.39 13.24
CA GLY A 16 -12.88 6.17 12.15
C GLY A 16 -14.29 5.69 11.80
N THR A 17 -14.49 4.37 11.73
CA THR A 17 -15.83 3.81 11.51
C THR A 17 -16.78 4.11 12.68
N ALA A 18 -16.29 4.02 13.91
CA ALA A 18 -17.07 4.34 15.10
C ALA A 18 -17.55 5.79 15.10
N LEU A 19 -16.65 6.73 14.75
CA LEU A 19 -16.99 8.14 14.59
C LEU A 19 -18.08 8.35 13.52
N LEU A 20 -17.88 7.78 12.33
CA LEU A 20 -18.83 7.90 11.23
C LEU A 20 -20.18 7.31 11.59
N ALA A 21 -20.21 6.09 12.11
CA ALA A 21 -21.42 5.40 12.50
C ALA A 21 -22.21 6.20 13.56
N LYS A 22 -21.52 6.73 14.58
CA LYS A 22 -22.15 7.58 15.60
C LYS A 22 -22.77 8.84 15.01
N LYS A 23 -22.05 9.52 14.10
CA LYS A 23 -22.58 10.71 13.39
C LYS A 23 -23.78 10.39 12.51
N GLN A 24 -23.87 9.16 11.99
CA GLN A 24 -25.00 8.69 11.18
C GLN A 24 -26.14 8.11 12.01
N GLY A 25 -26.07 8.20 13.35
CA GLY A 25 -27.14 7.79 14.25
C GLY A 25 -27.20 6.28 14.55
N TRP A 26 -26.11 5.54 14.29
CA TRP A 26 -26.01 4.13 14.65
C TRP A 26 -25.79 3.93 16.16
N GLU A 27 -26.30 2.83 16.68
CA GLU A 27 -25.80 2.24 17.91
C GLU A 27 -24.47 1.55 17.62
N VAL A 28 -23.40 1.92 18.34
CA VAL A 28 -22.05 1.45 18.07
C VAL A 28 -21.49 0.69 19.25
N PHE A 29 -20.93 -0.49 19.01
CA PHE A 29 -20.16 -1.24 19.98
C PHE A 29 -18.80 -1.61 19.38
N VAL A 30 -17.71 -1.32 20.08
CA VAL A 30 -16.34 -1.62 19.65
C VAL A 30 -15.78 -2.74 20.52
N SER A 31 -15.19 -3.76 19.88
CA SER A 31 -14.60 -4.91 20.56
C SER A 31 -13.21 -5.20 20.02
N ASP A 32 -12.21 -5.28 20.88
CA ASP A 32 -10.82 -5.60 20.51
C ASP A 32 -10.28 -6.76 21.37
N HIS A 33 -9.54 -7.66 20.74
CA HIS A 33 -8.87 -8.76 21.44
C HIS A 33 -7.62 -8.28 22.19
N ALA A 34 -7.01 -7.20 21.76
CA ALA A 34 -5.85 -6.58 22.39
C ALA A 34 -6.27 -5.43 23.32
N THR A 35 -5.34 -4.99 24.15
CA THR A 35 -5.49 -3.77 24.94
C THR A 35 -5.60 -2.57 24.00
N ILE A 36 -6.66 -1.79 24.14
CA ILE A 36 -6.92 -0.59 23.33
C ILE A 36 -5.98 0.54 23.74
N SER A 37 -5.40 1.24 22.79
CA SER A 37 -4.54 2.38 23.06
C SER A 37 -5.26 3.50 23.83
N LYS A 38 -4.54 4.24 24.67
CA LYS A 38 -5.10 5.36 25.44
C LYS A 38 -5.79 6.41 24.53
N SER A 39 -5.21 6.67 23.36
CA SER A 39 -5.79 7.61 22.38
C SER A 39 -7.14 7.11 21.84
N ALA A 40 -7.22 5.82 21.49
CA ALA A 40 -8.46 5.22 20.98
C ALA A 40 -9.54 5.16 22.08
N ARG A 41 -9.19 4.78 23.33
CA ARG A 41 -10.12 4.84 24.46
C ARG A 41 -10.69 6.24 24.66
N ASN A 42 -9.84 7.26 24.69
CA ASN A 42 -10.28 8.65 24.84
C ASN A 42 -11.23 9.07 23.70
N THR A 43 -11.00 8.60 22.49
CA THR A 43 -11.88 8.87 21.34
C THR A 43 -13.23 8.20 21.52
N LEU A 44 -13.27 6.93 21.88
CA LEU A 44 -14.51 6.16 22.07
C LEU A 44 -15.33 6.70 23.25
N ASP A 45 -14.68 6.98 24.39
CA ASP A 45 -15.30 7.59 25.57
C ASP A 45 -15.91 8.98 25.25
N GLY A 46 -15.13 9.81 24.53
CA GLY A 46 -15.58 11.15 24.11
C GLY A 46 -16.81 11.12 23.19
N LEU A 47 -17.01 10.03 22.45
CA LEU A 47 -18.17 9.80 21.60
C LEU A 47 -19.32 9.09 22.34
N GLY A 48 -19.14 8.68 23.61
CA GLY A 48 -20.10 7.90 24.37
C GLY A 48 -20.38 6.54 23.70
N ILE A 49 -19.34 5.88 23.20
CA ILE A 49 -19.41 4.57 22.54
C ILE A 49 -19.03 3.50 23.55
N GLU A 50 -19.85 2.47 23.70
CA GLU A 50 -19.52 1.29 24.50
C GLU A 50 -18.41 0.48 23.79
N TRP A 51 -17.41 0.06 24.55
CA TRP A 51 -16.32 -0.76 24.05
C TRP A 51 -15.86 -1.81 25.07
N GLU A 52 -15.13 -2.82 24.56
CA GLU A 52 -14.44 -3.83 25.38
C GLU A 52 -13.08 -4.13 24.78
N GLU A 53 -12.16 -4.60 25.62
CA GLU A 53 -10.81 -5.01 25.26
C GLU A 53 -10.44 -6.35 25.85
N GLU A 54 -9.39 -7.00 25.33
CA GLU A 54 -8.87 -8.31 25.75
C GLU A 54 -9.90 -9.45 25.67
N THR A 55 -11.02 -9.21 25.03
CA THR A 55 -12.12 -10.17 24.90
C THR A 55 -13.04 -9.84 23.71
N HIS A 56 -13.92 -10.80 23.39
CA HIS A 56 -15.01 -10.62 22.45
C HIS A 56 -16.30 -11.23 23.02
N THR A 57 -17.24 -10.40 23.49
CA THR A 57 -18.51 -10.83 24.09
C THR A 57 -19.57 -11.03 23.02
N LEU A 58 -19.75 -12.25 22.52
CA LEU A 58 -20.68 -12.58 21.45
C LEU A 58 -22.13 -12.15 21.72
N SER A 59 -22.59 -12.16 22.98
CA SER A 59 -23.97 -11.75 23.34
C SER A 59 -24.24 -10.28 23.01
N LYS A 60 -23.23 -9.42 23.01
CA LYS A 60 -23.32 -8.00 22.64
C LYS A 60 -23.36 -7.77 21.12
N MET A 61 -23.11 -8.80 20.31
CA MET A 61 -22.97 -8.71 18.86
C MET A 61 -24.17 -9.24 18.09
N LYS A 62 -25.04 -10.05 18.74
CA LYS A 62 -26.09 -10.86 18.09
C LYS A 62 -27.15 -10.04 17.35
N ASP A 63 -27.41 -8.81 17.76
CA ASP A 63 -28.43 -7.91 17.25
C ASP A 63 -27.86 -6.86 16.28
N ALA A 64 -26.58 -7.00 15.89
CA ALA A 64 -25.95 -6.11 14.94
C ALA A 64 -26.46 -6.32 13.51
N GLN A 65 -26.65 -5.23 12.79
CA GLN A 65 -26.97 -5.23 11.35
C GLN A 65 -25.74 -5.48 10.49
N TYR A 66 -24.58 -4.99 10.96
CA TYR A 66 -23.29 -5.19 10.34
C TYR A 66 -22.20 -5.42 11.39
N ILE A 67 -21.22 -6.20 10.99
CA ILE A 67 -19.95 -6.30 11.72
C ILE A 67 -18.86 -5.70 10.83
N MET A 68 -18.31 -4.56 11.21
CA MET A 68 -17.14 -4.02 10.55
C MET A 68 -15.89 -4.67 11.11
N LYS A 69 -15.05 -5.19 10.24
CA LYS A 69 -13.81 -5.88 10.58
C LYS A 69 -12.58 -5.07 10.16
N SER A 70 -11.71 -4.74 11.11
CA SER A 70 -10.40 -4.13 10.80
C SER A 70 -9.53 -5.06 9.94
N PRO A 71 -8.77 -4.54 8.96
CA PRO A 71 -8.02 -5.37 8.00
C PRO A 71 -6.95 -6.26 8.67
N GLY A 72 -6.42 -5.88 9.83
CA GLY A 72 -5.46 -6.66 10.60
C GLY A 72 -6.02 -7.99 11.13
N ILE A 73 -7.31 -8.12 11.36
CA ILE A 73 -7.92 -9.33 11.92
C ILE A 73 -7.96 -10.43 10.84
N PRO A 74 -7.36 -11.62 11.07
CA PRO A 74 -7.39 -12.72 10.11
C PRO A 74 -8.79 -13.29 9.90
N ALA A 75 -9.11 -13.70 8.66
CA ALA A 75 -10.39 -14.34 8.33
C ALA A 75 -10.66 -15.63 9.15
N LYS A 76 -9.59 -16.28 9.61
CA LYS A 76 -9.65 -17.50 10.44
C LYS A 76 -9.66 -17.22 11.95
N SER A 77 -9.74 -15.96 12.36
CA SER A 77 -9.79 -15.64 13.80
C SER A 77 -10.97 -16.31 14.49
N PRO A 78 -10.83 -16.76 15.74
CA PRO A 78 -11.91 -17.45 16.48
C PRO A 78 -13.22 -16.64 16.49
N ILE A 79 -13.13 -15.31 16.66
CA ILE A 79 -14.30 -14.45 16.66
C ILE A 79 -15.05 -14.50 15.31
N LEU A 80 -14.36 -14.42 14.17
CA LEU A 80 -15.01 -14.48 12.86
C LEU A 80 -15.62 -15.86 12.58
N GLN A 81 -15.01 -16.94 13.07
CA GLN A 81 -15.61 -18.27 12.98
C GLN A 81 -16.90 -18.37 13.80
N SER A 82 -16.91 -17.82 15.02
CA SER A 82 -18.10 -17.78 15.88
C SER A 82 -19.22 -16.95 15.28
N LEU A 83 -18.91 -15.85 14.61
CA LEU A 83 -19.89 -14.95 13.99
C LEU A 83 -20.56 -15.54 12.74
N LYS A 84 -19.95 -16.54 12.08
CA LYS A 84 -20.56 -17.22 10.92
C LYS A 84 -21.93 -17.83 11.24
N SER A 85 -22.15 -18.27 12.47
CA SER A 85 -23.41 -18.86 12.90
C SER A 85 -24.54 -17.83 13.11
N LEU A 86 -24.22 -16.54 13.14
CA LEU A 86 -25.19 -15.47 13.38
C LEU A 86 -25.78 -14.88 12.11
N ASP A 87 -25.27 -15.26 10.92
CA ASP A 87 -25.69 -14.74 9.61
C ASP A 87 -25.66 -13.19 9.50
N ILE A 88 -24.76 -12.54 10.25
CA ILE A 88 -24.58 -11.10 10.22
C ILE A 88 -23.52 -10.75 9.19
N PRO A 89 -23.80 -9.85 8.22
CA PRO A 89 -22.83 -9.43 7.22
C PRO A 89 -21.57 -8.82 7.85
N VAL A 90 -20.40 -9.37 7.49
CA VAL A 90 -19.09 -8.81 7.85
C VAL A 90 -18.61 -7.94 6.71
N ILE A 91 -18.30 -6.68 6.99
CA ILE A 91 -17.90 -5.68 6.00
C ILE A 91 -16.59 -4.99 6.37
N SER A 92 -15.93 -4.38 5.39
CA SER A 92 -14.76 -3.53 5.61
C SER A 92 -15.18 -2.09 5.93
N GLU A 93 -14.23 -1.32 6.47
CA GLU A 93 -14.37 0.14 6.62
C GLU A 93 -14.72 0.81 5.28
N ILE A 94 -14.06 0.37 4.19
CA ILE A 94 -14.27 0.91 2.84
C ILE A 94 -15.73 0.71 2.39
N GLU A 95 -16.30 -0.46 2.62
CA GLU A 95 -17.71 -0.74 2.35
C GLU A 95 -18.63 0.15 3.16
N PHE A 96 -18.36 0.28 4.47
CA PHE A 96 -19.23 1.09 5.33
C PHE A 96 -19.19 2.57 4.96
N ALA A 97 -18.00 3.14 4.81
CA ALA A 97 -17.85 4.57 4.57
C ALA A 97 -18.35 5.01 3.19
N SER A 98 -18.23 4.16 2.17
CA SER A 98 -18.70 4.48 0.82
C SER A 98 -20.20 4.77 0.73
N LYS A 99 -20.98 4.26 1.67
CA LYS A 99 -22.44 4.50 1.75
C LYS A 99 -22.80 5.94 2.13
N TYR A 100 -21.85 6.70 2.72
CA TYR A 100 -22.11 8.02 3.30
C TYR A 100 -21.40 9.15 2.55
N THR A 101 -20.91 8.89 1.35
CA THR A 101 -20.35 9.91 0.47
C THR A 101 -20.90 9.79 -0.94
N SER A 102 -21.06 10.93 -1.61
CA SER A 102 -21.38 11.02 -3.04
C SER A 102 -20.15 11.41 -3.87
N ALA A 103 -18.98 11.47 -3.26
CA ALA A 103 -17.73 11.79 -3.93
C ALA A 103 -17.35 10.74 -4.98
N THR A 104 -16.57 11.11 -5.95
CA THR A 104 -15.94 10.18 -6.88
C THR A 104 -14.83 9.41 -6.18
N LEU A 105 -14.94 8.08 -6.13
CA LEU A 105 -13.98 7.20 -5.46
C LEU A 105 -12.98 6.65 -6.48
N ILE A 106 -11.69 6.82 -6.19
CA ILE A 106 -10.57 6.30 -6.98
C ILE A 106 -9.89 5.23 -6.13
N GLY A 107 -10.12 3.96 -6.44
CA GLY A 107 -9.57 2.83 -5.69
C GLY A 107 -8.25 2.35 -6.30
N ILE A 108 -7.19 2.23 -5.50
CA ILE A 108 -5.88 1.78 -5.96
C ILE A 108 -5.45 0.57 -5.14
N THR A 109 -5.28 -0.57 -5.81
CA THR A 109 -4.80 -1.82 -5.22
C THR A 109 -3.63 -2.41 -6.00
N GLY A 110 -3.09 -3.52 -5.52
CA GLY A 110 -1.96 -4.25 -6.11
C GLY A 110 -1.03 -4.81 -5.04
N SER A 111 -0.04 -5.58 -5.42
CA SER A 111 0.99 -6.06 -4.49
C SER A 111 1.95 -4.92 -4.14
N ASN A 112 2.55 -4.29 -5.12
CA ASN A 112 3.51 -3.20 -4.98
C ASN A 112 3.03 -1.93 -5.72
N GLY A 113 3.57 -0.76 -5.37
CA GLY A 113 3.29 0.50 -6.07
C GLY A 113 2.01 1.23 -5.64
N LYS A 114 1.11 0.62 -4.88
CA LYS A 114 -0.15 1.24 -4.40
C LYS A 114 0.04 2.63 -3.83
N THR A 115 0.89 2.75 -2.81
CA THR A 115 1.16 4.00 -2.09
C THR A 115 1.68 5.09 -3.02
N THR A 116 2.68 4.75 -3.83
CA THR A 116 3.28 5.70 -4.77
C THR A 116 2.25 6.19 -5.78
N THR A 117 1.47 5.27 -6.37
CA THR A 117 0.41 5.62 -7.31
C THR A 117 -0.67 6.47 -6.66
N ALA A 118 -1.11 6.12 -5.44
CA ALA A 118 -2.13 6.89 -4.71
C ALA A 118 -1.64 8.30 -4.38
N MET A 119 -0.41 8.44 -3.90
CA MET A 119 0.16 9.75 -3.59
C MET A 119 0.41 10.60 -4.85
N MET A 120 0.86 9.99 -5.96
CA MET A 120 0.98 10.70 -7.24
C MET A 120 -0.39 11.19 -7.72
N THR A 121 -1.40 10.31 -7.70
CA THR A 121 -2.78 10.65 -8.08
C THR A 121 -3.33 11.78 -7.23
N TYR A 122 -3.23 11.65 -5.90
CA TYR A 122 -3.62 12.70 -4.96
C TYR A 122 -2.93 14.02 -5.27
N LYS A 123 -1.60 14.01 -5.43
CA LYS A 123 -0.85 15.23 -5.73
C LYS A 123 -1.30 15.89 -7.02
N ILE A 124 -1.49 15.14 -8.10
CA ILE A 124 -1.92 15.67 -9.39
C ILE A 124 -3.31 16.32 -9.27
N LEU A 125 -4.26 15.67 -8.60
CA LEU A 125 -5.61 16.20 -8.41
C LEU A 125 -5.61 17.43 -7.50
N ASN A 126 -4.82 17.43 -6.43
CA ASN A 126 -4.67 18.57 -5.54
C ASN A 126 -4.01 19.77 -6.25
N ASP A 127 -2.96 19.53 -7.04
CA ASP A 127 -2.30 20.59 -7.82
C ASP A 127 -3.21 21.14 -8.95
N ALA A 128 -4.16 20.33 -9.42
CA ALA A 128 -5.20 20.77 -10.35
C ALA A 128 -6.30 21.61 -9.67
N GLY A 129 -6.25 21.78 -8.36
CA GLY A 129 -7.21 22.56 -7.59
C GLY A 129 -8.49 21.80 -7.23
N TYR A 130 -8.52 20.47 -7.37
CA TYR A 130 -9.65 19.66 -6.92
C TYR A 130 -9.65 19.51 -5.40
N ASP A 131 -10.85 19.47 -4.83
CA ASP A 131 -11.07 19.14 -3.43
C ASP A 131 -10.97 17.61 -3.25
N VAL A 132 -9.81 17.14 -2.82
CA VAL A 132 -9.43 15.72 -2.82
C VAL A 132 -8.80 15.29 -1.50
N ALA A 133 -9.13 14.09 -1.03
CA ALA A 133 -8.47 13.45 0.11
C ALA A 133 -7.74 12.16 -0.31
N LEU A 134 -6.65 11.88 0.42
CA LEU A 134 -5.93 10.60 0.36
C LEU A 134 -6.25 9.81 1.62
N ALA A 135 -6.82 8.60 1.48
CA ALA A 135 -7.30 7.81 2.60
C ALA A 135 -7.21 6.29 2.37
N GLY A 136 -7.62 5.51 3.33
CA GLY A 136 -7.69 4.06 3.28
C GLY A 136 -6.54 3.36 3.99
N ASN A 137 -5.78 2.53 3.30
CA ASN A 137 -4.63 1.80 3.88
C ASN A 137 -3.39 2.70 4.10
N ILE A 138 -3.46 3.96 3.67
CA ILE A 138 -2.51 5.05 3.93
C ILE A 138 -3.27 6.36 4.13
N GLY A 139 -2.62 7.34 4.72
CA GLY A 139 -3.29 8.58 5.10
C GLY A 139 -4.20 8.36 6.29
N ASN A 140 -5.30 9.07 6.35
CA ASN A 140 -6.31 8.89 7.39
C ASN A 140 -7.27 7.74 7.05
N SER A 141 -7.97 7.24 8.06
CA SER A 141 -9.11 6.35 7.88
C SER A 141 -10.15 6.97 6.91
N PHE A 142 -10.58 6.22 5.90
CA PHE A 142 -11.59 6.71 4.95
C PHE A 142 -12.90 7.06 5.65
N ALA A 143 -13.31 6.25 6.63
CA ALA A 143 -14.51 6.52 7.42
C ALA A 143 -14.38 7.83 8.25
N LYS A 144 -13.19 8.10 8.79
CA LYS A 144 -12.92 9.35 9.50
C LYS A 144 -13.04 10.55 8.56
N GLU A 145 -12.41 10.49 7.39
CA GLU A 145 -12.49 11.58 6.39
C GLU A 145 -13.94 11.84 5.96
N VAL A 146 -14.72 10.79 5.70
CA VAL A 146 -16.15 10.94 5.36
C VAL A 146 -16.97 11.51 6.52
N ALA A 147 -16.58 11.22 7.76
CA ALA A 147 -17.25 11.74 8.94
C ALA A 147 -16.98 13.23 9.17
N GLU A 148 -15.79 13.69 8.88
CA GLU A 148 -15.32 15.04 9.25
C GLU A 148 -15.39 16.04 8.09
N ASN A 149 -15.24 15.57 6.86
CA ASN A 149 -15.05 16.40 5.69
C ASN A 149 -15.95 15.98 4.52
N LYS A 150 -16.08 16.85 3.52
CA LYS A 150 -16.75 16.57 2.25
C LYS A 150 -15.81 16.94 1.12
N TYR A 151 -15.35 15.95 0.38
CA TYR A 151 -14.46 16.12 -0.77
C TYR A 151 -15.19 15.77 -2.07
N GLN A 152 -14.69 16.29 -3.19
CA GLN A 152 -15.14 15.89 -4.53
C GLN A 152 -14.60 14.52 -4.90
N PHE A 153 -13.35 14.22 -4.45
CA PHE A 153 -12.64 13.00 -4.77
C PHE A 153 -12.02 12.38 -3.52
N TYR A 154 -12.06 11.07 -3.45
CA TYR A 154 -11.23 10.29 -2.52
C TYR A 154 -10.30 9.38 -3.31
N VAL A 155 -9.00 9.53 -3.11
CA VAL A 155 -7.99 8.58 -3.58
C VAL A 155 -7.76 7.57 -2.46
N LEU A 156 -8.18 6.33 -2.69
CA LEU A 156 -8.18 5.27 -1.70
C LEU A 156 -7.10 4.23 -2.02
N GLU A 157 -6.09 4.11 -1.17
CA GLU A 157 -5.27 2.90 -1.19
C GLU A 157 -6.05 1.77 -0.53
N ILE A 158 -6.25 0.65 -1.24
CA ILE A 158 -7.07 -0.46 -0.76
C ILE A 158 -6.26 -1.76 -0.75
N SER A 159 -6.19 -2.40 0.42
CA SER A 159 -5.58 -3.72 0.58
C SER A 159 -6.52 -4.83 0.10
N SER A 160 -5.96 -6.02 -0.19
CA SER A 160 -6.77 -7.22 -0.48
C SER A 160 -7.71 -7.56 0.68
N PHE A 161 -7.25 -7.40 1.92
CA PHE A 161 -8.05 -7.68 3.13
C PHE A 161 -9.26 -6.76 3.30
N GLN A 162 -9.23 -5.55 2.74
CA GLN A 162 -10.38 -4.64 2.70
C GLN A 162 -11.32 -5.02 1.55
N LEU A 163 -10.77 -5.42 0.38
CA LEU A 163 -11.55 -5.88 -0.75
C LEU A 163 -12.28 -7.21 -0.49
N ASP A 164 -11.74 -8.09 0.35
CA ASP A 164 -12.41 -9.34 0.74
C ASP A 164 -13.78 -9.11 1.40
N TYR A 165 -14.00 -7.92 1.96
CA TYR A 165 -15.20 -7.57 2.74
C TYR A 165 -15.96 -6.37 2.16
N ILE A 166 -15.92 -6.18 0.84
CA ILE A 166 -16.83 -5.28 0.11
C ILE A 166 -18.09 -6.04 -0.33
N VAL A 167 -19.20 -5.34 -0.48
CA VAL A 167 -20.49 -5.85 -0.98
C VAL A 167 -21.01 -4.94 -2.10
N ASN A 168 -21.16 -3.65 -1.82
CA ASN A 168 -21.68 -2.64 -2.75
C ASN A 168 -20.66 -1.56 -3.09
N PHE A 169 -19.50 -1.56 -2.45
CA PHE A 169 -18.45 -0.58 -2.76
C PHE A 169 -18.15 -0.57 -4.25
N THR A 170 -18.14 0.63 -4.83
CA THR A 170 -17.81 0.86 -6.25
C THR A 170 -16.78 1.97 -6.33
N SER A 171 -15.66 1.72 -6.99
CA SER A 171 -14.74 2.77 -7.40
C SER A 171 -15.09 3.24 -8.81
N HIS A 172 -15.21 4.55 -9.02
CA HIS A 172 -15.37 5.10 -10.38
C HIS A 172 -14.14 4.80 -11.26
N ILE A 173 -12.95 4.89 -10.67
CA ILE A 173 -11.71 4.45 -11.30
C ILE A 173 -11.04 3.45 -10.37
N GLY A 174 -10.99 2.19 -10.79
CA GLY A 174 -10.22 1.13 -10.14
C GLY A 174 -8.84 0.99 -10.78
N VAL A 175 -7.78 0.92 -9.99
CA VAL A 175 -6.41 0.74 -10.48
C VAL A 175 -5.79 -0.49 -9.84
N ILE A 176 -5.26 -1.40 -10.66
CA ILE A 176 -4.47 -2.55 -10.19
C ILE A 176 -3.03 -2.39 -10.70
N THR A 177 -2.11 -2.09 -9.78
CA THR A 177 -0.72 -1.77 -10.14
C THR A 177 0.09 -2.99 -10.61
N ASN A 178 -0.04 -4.10 -9.93
CA ASN A 178 0.55 -5.41 -10.25
C ASN A 178 0.04 -6.46 -9.25
N ILE A 179 0.24 -7.75 -9.59
CA ILE A 179 -0.08 -8.85 -8.68
C ILE A 179 1.07 -9.85 -8.66
N THR A 180 1.83 -9.86 -7.58
CA THR A 180 2.92 -10.79 -7.30
C THR A 180 2.67 -11.47 -5.95
N PRO A 181 3.19 -12.67 -5.72
CA PRO A 181 3.00 -13.38 -4.46
C PRO A 181 3.36 -12.52 -3.24
N ASP A 182 2.37 -12.30 -2.38
CA ASP A 182 2.50 -11.58 -1.10
C ASP A 182 1.36 -12.02 -0.18
N HIS A 183 1.56 -11.97 1.13
CA HIS A 183 0.55 -12.32 2.14
C HIS A 183 -0.09 -13.72 1.95
N LEU A 184 0.64 -14.67 1.38
CA LEU A 184 0.11 -16.02 1.11
C LEU A 184 -0.28 -16.77 2.38
N ASP A 185 0.33 -16.44 3.53
CA ASP A 185 -0.05 -16.90 4.86
C ASP A 185 -1.52 -16.60 5.20
N ARG A 186 -2.08 -15.52 4.67
CA ARG A 186 -3.47 -15.09 4.86
C ARG A 186 -4.44 -15.74 3.87
N TYR A 187 -3.95 -16.34 2.80
CA TYR A 187 -4.70 -16.98 1.71
C TYR A 187 -4.38 -18.47 1.57
N ASP A 188 -3.95 -19.15 2.64
CA ASP A 188 -3.65 -20.60 2.68
C ASP A 188 -2.58 -21.05 1.65
N GLY A 189 -1.66 -20.16 1.31
CA GLY A 189 -0.68 -20.42 0.25
C GLY A 189 -1.24 -20.27 -1.17
N ASP A 190 -2.54 -19.96 -1.32
CA ASP A 190 -3.21 -19.86 -2.63
C ASP A 190 -3.06 -18.47 -3.23
N PHE A 191 -2.17 -18.35 -4.19
CA PHE A 191 -1.97 -17.14 -4.98
C PHE A 191 -3.21 -16.75 -5.80
N SER A 192 -4.00 -17.73 -6.26
CA SER A 192 -5.23 -17.48 -7.03
C SER A 192 -6.29 -16.80 -6.17
N ALA A 193 -6.40 -17.18 -4.90
CA ALA A 193 -7.29 -16.51 -3.94
C ALA A 193 -6.87 -15.06 -3.69
N TYR A 194 -5.57 -14.80 -3.54
CA TYR A 194 -5.02 -13.44 -3.41
C TYR A 194 -5.29 -12.57 -4.65
N LEU A 195 -5.03 -13.10 -5.85
CA LEU A 195 -5.36 -12.45 -7.11
C LEU A 195 -6.85 -12.11 -7.18
N LYS A 196 -7.71 -13.10 -6.91
CA LYS A 196 -9.18 -12.94 -6.93
C LYS A 196 -9.65 -11.85 -5.97
N SER A 197 -9.06 -11.80 -4.78
CA SER A 197 -9.34 -10.75 -3.80
C SER A 197 -9.08 -9.34 -4.38
N LYS A 198 -7.95 -9.11 -5.02
CA LYS A 198 -7.64 -7.80 -5.61
C LYS A 198 -8.51 -7.45 -6.81
N MET A 199 -8.91 -8.45 -7.60
CA MET A 199 -9.81 -8.26 -8.74
C MET A 199 -11.20 -7.78 -8.30
N ARG A 200 -11.59 -7.96 -7.03
CA ARG A 200 -12.87 -7.47 -6.49
C ARG A 200 -13.03 -5.95 -6.58
N ILE A 201 -11.96 -5.19 -6.74
CA ILE A 201 -12.04 -3.73 -6.95
C ILE A 201 -12.96 -3.34 -8.12
N ASN A 202 -13.15 -4.26 -9.07
CA ASN A 202 -14.00 -4.09 -10.24
C ASN A 202 -15.42 -4.69 -10.06
N GLU A 203 -15.69 -5.39 -8.96
CA GLU A 203 -16.87 -6.25 -8.80
C GLU A 203 -18.20 -5.52 -9.05
N ASN A 204 -18.33 -4.27 -8.62
CA ASN A 204 -19.54 -3.48 -8.74
C ASN A 204 -19.45 -2.36 -9.79
N GLN A 205 -18.36 -2.30 -10.56
CA GLN A 205 -18.20 -1.28 -11.60
C GLN A 205 -19.20 -1.48 -12.74
N ASN A 206 -19.65 -0.37 -13.34
CA ASN A 206 -20.58 -0.31 -14.43
C ASN A 206 -19.96 0.39 -15.66
N MET A 207 -20.74 0.60 -16.72
CA MET A 207 -20.26 1.17 -18.00
C MET A 207 -19.76 2.63 -17.93
N ARG A 208 -19.95 3.32 -16.83
CA ARG A 208 -19.41 4.67 -16.58
C ARG A 208 -18.09 4.66 -15.87
N ASP A 209 -17.67 3.48 -15.39
CA ASP A 209 -16.48 3.31 -14.58
C ASP A 209 -15.31 2.77 -15.39
N PHE A 210 -14.11 2.87 -14.84
CA PHE A 210 -12.87 2.48 -15.48
C PHE A 210 -12.10 1.49 -14.63
N LEU A 211 -11.57 0.44 -15.27
CA LEU A 211 -10.56 -0.44 -14.66
C LEU A 211 -9.23 -0.24 -15.36
N LEU A 212 -8.27 0.35 -14.65
CA LEU A 212 -6.89 0.51 -15.10
C LEU A 212 -6.06 -0.67 -14.59
N PHE A 213 -5.27 -1.28 -15.47
CA PHE A 213 -4.44 -2.42 -15.10
C PHE A 213 -3.08 -2.40 -15.79
N ASN A 214 -2.09 -2.99 -15.14
CA ASN A 214 -0.74 -3.10 -15.66
C ASN A 214 -0.65 -4.21 -16.71
N GLY A 215 -0.46 -3.83 -17.96
CA GLY A 215 -0.31 -4.74 -19.09
C GLY A 215 1.06 -5.43 -19.19
N ASP A 216 2.02 -5.05 -18.35
CA ASP A 216 3.31 -5.72 -18.24
C ASP A 216 3.28 -6.88 -17.22
N ASP A 217 2.17 -7.07 -16.51
CA ASP A 217 1.95 -8.16 -15.55
C ASP A 217 1.17 -9.31 -16.19
N PRO A 218 1.80 -10.47 -16.48
CA PRO A 218 1.13 -11.56 -17.20
C PRO A 218 -0.03 -12.19 -16.42
N GLU A 219 0.07 -12.26 -15.08
CA GLU A 219 -1.00 -12.85 -14.26
C GLU A 219 -2.22 -11.95 -14.24
N LEU A 220 -1.99 -10.64 -14.11
CA LEU A 220 -3.05 -9.64 -14.17
C LEU A 220 -3.71 -9.60 -15.56
N CYS A 221 -2.93 -9.66 -16.63
CA CYS A 221 -3.46 -9.72 -18.00
C CYS A 221 -4.38 -10.94 -18.21
N ARG A 222 -3.98 -12.14 -17.74
CA ARG A 222 -4.82 -13.34 -17.80
C ARG A 222 -6.10 -13.19 -17.00
N ALA A 223 -6.02 -12.59 -15.81
CA ALA A 223 -7.19 -12.36 -14.97
C ALA A 223 -8.17 -11.39 -15.64
N VAL A 224 -7.68 -10.28 -16.21
CA VAL A 224 -8.51 -9.28 -16.90
C VAL A 224 -9.15 -9.85 -18.17
N GLN A 225 -8.48 -10.72 -18.92
CA GLN A 225 -9.07 -11.39 -20.09
C GLN A 225 -10.28 -12.26 -19.75
N ASN A 226 -10.31 -12.81 -18.54
CA ASN A 226 -11.37 -13.70 -18.06
C ASN A 226 -12.43 -13.00 -17.18
N ILE A 227 -12.31 -11.69 -16.98
CA ILE A 227 -13.24 -10.95 -16.11
C ILE A 227 -14.51 -10.57 -16.89
N ASN A 228 -15.65 -10.79 -16.26
CA ASN A 228 -16.92 -10.25 -16.75
C ASN A 228 -17.13 -8.86 -16.17
N THR A 229 -16.64 -7.83 -16.86
CA THR A 229 -16.79 -6.44 -16.41
C THR A 229 -17.63 -5.61 -17.40
N LYS A 230 -18.32 -4.62 -16.85
CA LYS A 230 -18.98 -3.56 -17.62
C LYS A 230 -18.14 -2.29 -17.70
N ALA A 231 -17.08 -2.19 -16.88
CA ALA A 231 -16.19 -1.03 -16.87
C ALA A 231 -15.38 -0.92 -18.16
N THR A 232 -15.02 0.30 -18.51
CA THR A 232 -14.05 0.53 -19.60
C THR A 232 -12.67 0.10 -19.14
N LEU A 233 -12.08 -0.87 -19.82
CA LEU A 233 -10.72 -1.33 -19.57
C LEU A 233 -9.72 -0.32 -20.15
N HIS A 234 -8.69 0.04 -19.36
CA HIS A 234 -7.57 0.85 -19.80
C HIS A 234 -6.26 0.21 -19.33
N GLU A 235 -5.45 -0.20 -20.29
CA GLU A 235 -4.15 -0.82 -20.02
C GLU A 235 -3.06 0.24 -19.88
N PHE A 236 -2.18 0.13 -18.89
CA PHE A 236 -0.92 0.85 -18.89
C PHE A 236 0.25 -0.14 -18.98
N SER A 237 1.15 0.10 -19.94
CA SER A 237 2.19 -0.87 -20.30
C SER A 237 3.43 -0.15 -20.85
N SER A 238 4.60 -0.73 -20.68
CA SER A 238 5.83 -0.19 -21.28
C SER A 238 5.79 -0.15 -22.82
N LEU A 239 4.92 -0.94 -23.43
CA LEU A 239 4.75 -1.05 -24.89
C LEU A 239 3.30 -0.73 -25.28
N LYS A 240 3.14 -0.04 -26.43
CA LYS A 240 1.81 0.16 -27.01
C LYS A 240 1.21 -1.17 -27.46
N LYS A 241 -0.02 -1.44 -27.05
CA LYS A 241 -0.75 -2.65 -27.45
C LYS A 241 -2.04 -2.39 -28.21
N ASN A 242 -2.94 -1.58 -27.66
CA ASN A 242 -4.30 -1.38 -28.21
C ASN A 242 -4.80 0.06 -27.98
N ILE A 243 -6.04 0.33 -28.35
CA ILE A 243 -6.80 1.54 -27.99
C ILE A 243 -7.14 1.49 -26.49
N ASN A 244 -7.24 2.62 -25.83
CA ASN A 244 -7.34 2.78 -24.39
C ASN A 244 -6.07 2.21 -23.68
N THR A 245 -4.93 2.70 -24.12
CA THR A 245 -3.63 2.28 -23.58
C THR A 245 -2.80 3.49 -23.19
N THR A 246 -2.13 3.40 -22.05
CA THR A 246 -1.06 4.31 -21.69
C THR A 246 0.29 3.59 -21.85
N TYR A 247 1.19 4.16 -22.64
CA TYR A 247 2.48 3.53 -22.98
C TYR A 247 3.62 4.54 -23.05
N ILE A 248 4.84 4.05 -23.22
CA ILE A 248 6.03 4.89 -23.37
C ILE A 248 6.45 4.96 -24.82
N GLU A 249 6.60 6.19 -25.30
CA GLU A 249 7.11 6.49 -26.64
C GLU A 249 8.03 7.72 -26.57
N ASN A 250 9.27 7.60 -27.06
CA ASN A 250 10.25 8.70 -27.12
C ASN A 250 10.41 9.47 -25.78
N ASN A 251 10.62 8.75 -24.68
CA ASN A 251 10.70 9.31 -23.33
C ASN A 251 9.46 10.11 -22.89
N SER A 252 8.31 9.77 -23.40
CA SER A 252 7.05 10.38 -23.01
C SER A 252 6.05 9.32 -22.61
N ILE A 253 5.26 9.59 -21.57
CA ILE A 253 4.02 8.87 -21.31
C ILE A 253 3.00 9.32 -22.36
N VAL A 254 2.48 8.39 -23.11
CA VAL A 254 1.43 8.60 -24.09
C VAL A 254 0.15 7.97 -23.58
N ILE A 255 -0.87 8.78 -23.34
CA ILE A 255 -2.20 8.33 -22.94
C ILE A 255 -3.09 8.40 -24.16
N GLU A 256 -3.53 7.25 -24.66
CA GLU A 256 -4.36 7.14 -25.85
C GLU A 256 -5.74 6.57 -25.48
N THR A 257 -6.76 7.39 -25.61
CA THR A 257 -8.17 7.00 -25.45
C THR A 257 -8.84 7.03 -26.81
N GLN A 258 -10.09 6.58 -26.92
CA GLN A 258 -10.85 6.63 -28.18
C GLN A 258 -10.97 8.04 -28.77
N LYS A 259 -10.83 9.08 -27.95
CA LYS A 259 -11.09 10.48 -28.35
C LYS A 259 -9.84 11.35 -28.38
N ILE A 260 -8.85 11.08 -27.53
CA ILE A 260 -7.73 12.00 -27.25
C ILE A 260 -6.44 11.22 -27.11
N LYS A 261 -5.36 11.77 -27.66
CA LYS A 261 -3.98 11.34 -27.43
C LYS A 261 -3.23 12.44 -26.68
N THR A 262 -2.77 12.16 -25.48
CA THR A 262 -1.99 13.07 -24.62
C THR A 262 -0.56 12.57 -24.46
N MET A 263 0.43 13.46 -24.54
CA MET A 263 1.86 13.12 -24.36
C MET A 263 2.47 13.96 -23.25
N ILE A 264 3.18 13.30 -22.31
CA ILE A 264 3.81 13.91 -21.15
C ILE A 264 5.28 13.47 -21.11
N ASN A 265 6.22 14.42 -21.26
CA ASN A 265 7.66 14.13 -21.24
C ASN A 265 8.12 13.68 -19.83
N THR A 266 8.88 12.60 -19.76
CA THR A 266 9.34 11.96 -18.52
C THR A 266 10.83 12.13 -18.21
N MET A 267 11.63 12.73 -19.11
CA MET A 267 13.08 12.80 -18.97
C MET A 267 13.55 13.43 -17.65
N GLU A 268 12.79 14.40 -17.17
CA GLU A 268 13.10 15.17 -15.96
C GLU A 268 12.44 14.59 -14.68
N PHE A 269 11.68 13.49 -14.77
CA PHE A 269 11.02 12.94 -13.59
C PHE A 269 12.03 12.53 -12.51
N PRO A 270 11.83 12.95 -11.25
CA PRO A 270 12.79 12.73 -10.19
C PRO A 270 12.87 11.25 -9.76
N LEU A 271 11.74 10.55 -9.80
CA LEU A 271 11.69 9.13 -9.45
C LEU A 271 12.09 8.28 -10.67
N LYS A 272 13.23 7.64 -10.55
CA LYS A 272 13.76 6.74 -11.58
C LYS A 272 13.27 5.30 -11.37
N GLY A 273 13.51 4.46 -12.37
CA GLY A 273 13.15 3.04 -12.36
C GLY A 273 11.81 2.75 -13.04
N ARG A 274 11.74 1.57 -13.68
CA ARG A 274 10.58 1.13 -14.45
C ARG A 274 9.29 1.10 -13.62
N HIS A 275 9.38 0.65 -12.37
CA HIS A 275 8.23 0.59 -11.47
C HIS A 275 7.63 1.97 -11.16
N ASN A 276 8.48 3.01 -10.96
CA ASN A 276 8.00 4.37 -10.73
C ASN A 276 7.39 4.98 -12.00
N LEU A 277 7.91 4.60 -13.17
CA LEU A 277 7.34 5.01 -14.44
C LEU A 277 5.94 4.40 -14.63
N LEU A 278 5.74 3.12 -14.33
CA LEU A 278 4.42 2.48 -14.37
C LEU A 278 3.44 3.10 -13.35
N ASN A 279 3.90 3.44 -12.15
CA ASN A 279 3.09 4.16 -11.16
C ASN A 279 2.68 5.56 -11.69
N ALA A 280 3.61 6.27 -12.32
CA ALA A 280 3.33 7.59 -12.94
C ALA A 280 2.37 7.47 -14.12
N MET A 281 2.47 6.42 -14.92
CA MET A 281 1.54 6.14 -16.02
C MET A 281 0.12 5.91 -15.48
N ALA A 282 -0.04 5.08 -14.47
CA ALA A 282 -1.33 4.83 -13.83
C ALA A 282 -1.93 6.14 -13.26
N ALA A 283 -1.16 6.91 -12.48
CA ALA A 283 -1.61 8.17 -11.91
C ALA A 283 -1.96 9.23 -12.97
N SER A 284 -1.14 9.33 -14.03
CA SER A 284 -1.40 10.23 -15.16
C SER A 284 -2.68 9.86 -15.91
N THR A 285 -2.93 8.56 -16.06
CA THR A 285 -4.15 8.07 -16.72
C THR A 285 -5.38 8.40 -15.88
N VAL A 286 -5.35 8.18 -14.57
CA VAL A 286 -6.44 8.60 -13.66
C VAL A 286 -6.72 10.08 -13.81
N ALA A 287 -5.69 10.92 -13.74
CA ALA A 287 -5.83 12.36 -13.85
C ALA A 287 -6.38 12.80 -15.24
N HIS A 288 -5.91 12.16 -16.31
CA HIS A 288 -6.42 12.42 -17.67
C HIS A 288 -7.90 12.06 -17.82
N LEU A 289 -8.35 10.95 -17.23
CA LEU A 289 -9.76 10.54 -17.23
C LEU A 289 -10.66 11.49 -16.42
N LEU A 290 -10.06 12.30 -15.55
CA LEU A 290 -10.72 13.35 -14.76
C LEU A 290 -10.47 14.76 -15.33
N ASP A 291 -10.10 14.87 -16.61
CA ASP A 291 -9.92 16.10 -17.35
C ASP A 291 -8.84 17.05 -16.81
N VAL A 292 -7.84 16.53 -16.08
CA VAL A 292 -6.67 17.33 -15.65
C VAL A 292 -5.77 17.61 -16.87
N SER A 293 -5.31 18.86 -16.97
CA SER A 293 -4.43 19.28 -18.08
C SER A 293 -3.09 18.52 -18.07
N LYS A 294 -2.52 18.27 -19.23
CA LYS A 294 -1.22 17.60 -19.38
C LYS A 294 -0.08 18.40 -18.71
N GLU A 295 -0.20 19.73 -18.70
CA GLU A 295 0.74 20.63 -18.05
C GLU A 295 0.75 20.42 -16.54
N THR A 296 -0.44 20.40 -15.92
CA THR A 296 -0.57 20.12 -14.48
C THR A 296 -0.05 18.74 -14.13
N ILE A 297 -0.41 17.70 -14.91
CA ILE A 297 0.09 16.33 -14.68
C ILE A 297 1.63 16.32 -14.72
N ARG A 298 2.25 16.93 -15.74
CA ARG A 298 3.71 17.00 -15.88
C ARG A 298 4.35 17.70 -14.70
N GLU A 299 3.88 18.89 -14.34
CA GLU A 299 4.45 19.70 -13.25
C GLU A 299 4.32 18.98 -11.91
N SER A 300 3.19 18.35 -11.63
CA SER A 300 2.97 17.59 -10.40
C SER A 300 3.94 16.42 -10.28
N LEU A 301 4.19 15.68 -11.37
CA LEU A 301 5.13 14.56 -11.37
C LEU A 301 6.59 15.02 -11.26
N LEU A 302 6.95 16.17 -11.87
CA LEU A 302 8.28 16.78 -11.71
C LEU A 302 8.57 17.19 -10.25
N ASN A 303 7.55 17.65 -9.54
CA ASN A 303 7.65 18.09 -8.15
C ASN A 303 7.33 16.98 -7.13
N PHE A 304 7.12 15.73 -7.58
CA PHE A 304 6.81 14.62 -6.70
C PHE A 304 8.08 14.07 -6.02
N LYS A 305 8.15 14.20 -4.69
CA LYS A 305 9.34 13.81 -3.90
C LYS A 305 9.37 12.34 -3.47
N GLY A 306 8.40 11.54 -3.90
CA GLY A 306 8.27 10.14 -3.48
C GLY A 306 7.40 9.97 -2.21
N ALA A 307 7.07 8.71 -1.94
CA ALA A 307 6.40 8.33 -0.70
C ALA A 307 7.43 8.19 0.42
N PRO A 308 7.13 8.62 1.65
CA PRO A 308 7.99 8.36 2.80
C PRO A 308 8.31 6.86 2.92
N HIS A 309 9.52 6.55 3.32
CA HIS A 309 10.02 5.17 3.51
C HIS A 309 10.02 4.29 2.24
N ARG A 310 9.94 4.90 1.04
CA ARG A 310 10.01 4.17 -0.24
C ARG A 310 11.07 4.79 -1.15
N LEU A 311 12.24 4.15 -1.21
CA LEU A 311 13.45 4.66 -1.87
C LEU A 311 13.69 6.15 -1.56
N GLU A 312 13.34 6.56 -0.33
CA GLU A 312 13.42 7.93 0.16
C GLU A 312 14.89 8.33 0.35
N PRO A 313 15.42 9.30 -0.42
CA PRO A 313 16.74 9.84 -0.16
C PRO A 313 16.77 10.54 1.20
N VAL A 314 17.65 10.11 2.11
CA VAL A 314 17.75 10.69 3.46
C VAL A 314 18.79 11.80 3.49
N LEU A 315 20.05 11.44 3.30
CA LEU A 315 21.18 12.37 3.26
C LEU A 315 22.28 11.82 2.36
N LYS A 316 23.18 12.71 1.95
CA LYS A 316 24.47 12.38 1.33
C LYS A 316 25.59 12.83 2.26
N ILE A 317 26.28 11.87 2.89
CA ILE A 317 27.36 12.13 3.86
C ILE A 317 28.66 11.58 3.27
N GLN A 318 29.69 12.41 3.17
CA GLN A 318 31.01 12.05 2.59
C GLN A 318 30.89 11.40 1.18
N ASN A 319 29.91 11.85 0.39
CA ASN A 319 29.53 11.28 -0.90
C ASN A 319 28.94 9.85 -0.85
N ILE A 320 28.55 9.34 0.31
CA ILE A 320 27.75 8.12 0.47
C ILE A 320 26.27 8.52 0.48
N HIS A 321 25.46 7.83 -0.32
CA HIS A 321 24.02 8.08 -0.42
C HIS A 321 23.24 7.16 0.53
N TYR A 322 22.50 7.71 1.48
CA TYR A 322 21.65 6.95 2.40
C TYR A 322 20.20 6.96 1.91
N ILE A 323 19.63 5.78 1.71
CA ILE A 323 18.32 5.58 1.07
C ILE A 323 17.44 4.74 2.01
N ASN A 324 16.28 5.27 2.36
CA ASN A 324 15.29 4.63 3.22
C ASN A 324 14.19 3.98 2.38
N ASP A 325 14.13 2.67 2.37
CA ASP A 325 13.10 1.87 1.74
C ASP A 325 12.44 0.91 2.74
N SER A 326 12.25 1.38 3.98
CA SER A 326 11.70 0.57 5.08
C SER A 326 10.34 -0.06 4.77
N LYS A 327 9.56 0.50 3.83
CA LYS A 327 8.28 -0.03 3.38
C LYS A 327 8.41 -1.27 2.47
N ALA A 328 9.61 -1.64 2.01
CA ALA A 328 9.88 -2.86 1.25
C ALA A 328 9.86 -4.09 2.17
N THR A 329 8.67 -4.55 2.53
CA THR A 329 8.46 -5.68 3.45
C THR A 329 8.27 -7.03 2.75
N ASN A 330 8.62 -7.11 1.47
CA ASN A 330 8.64 -8.33 0.67
C ASN A 330 9.79 -8.33 -0.35
N VAL A 331 10.14 -9.51 -0.85
CA VAL A 331 11.28 -9.74 -1.74
C VAL A 331 11.13 -8.99 -3.08
N ASN A 332 9.91 -8.94 -3.63
CA ASN A 332 9.69 -8.24 -4.91
C ASN A 332 9.91 -6.72 -4.79
N ALA A 333 9.56 -6.11 -3.65
CA ALA A 333 9.84 -4.69 -3.42
C ALA A 333 11.36 -4.45 -3.38
N VAL A 334 12.10 -5.31 -2.70
CA VAL A 334 13.58 -5.26 -2.64
C VAL A 334 14.20 -5.47 -4.01
N TYR A 335 13.64 -6.37 -4.84
CA TYR A 335 14.12 -6.55 -6.22
C TYR A 335 14.18 -5.22 -6.97
N PHE A 336 13.08 -4.47 -6.97
CA PHE A 336 13.01 -3.15 -7.62
C PHE A 336 13.92 -2.11 -6.95
N ALA A 337 14.06 -2.18 -5.62
CA ALA A 337 14.97 -1.30 -4.91
C ALA A 337 16.41 -1.52 -5.35
N LEU A 338 16.89 -2.77 -5.35
CA LEU A 338 18.23 -3.13 -5.82
C LEU A 338 18.42 -2.86 -7.32
N GLU A 339 17.43 -3.17 -8.17
CA GLU A 339 17.46 -2.87 -9.60
C GLU A 339 17.73 -1.39 -9.86
N SER A 340 17.14 -0.50 -9.06
CA SER A 340 17.28 0.95 -9.19
C SER A 340 18.63 1.51 -8.72
N MET A 341 19.44 0.73 -8.02
CA MET A 341 20.77 1.16 -7.56
C MET A 341 21.74 1.26 -8.73
N THR A 342 22.42 2.38 -8.81
CA THR A 342 23.40 2.68 -9.89
C THR A 342 24.85 2.65 -9.43
N ALA A 343 25.10 2.35 -8.15
CA ALA A 343 26.43 2.25 -7.56
C ALA A 343 26.46 1.07 -6.56
N PRO A 344 27.67 0.60 -6.18
CA PRO A 344 27.81 -0.44 -5.16
C PRO A 344 27.03 -0.09 -3.90
N THR A 345 26.38 -1.08 -3.30
CA THR A 345 25.38 -0.85 -2.24
C THR A 345 25.71 -1.69 -1.02
N VAL A 346 25.74 -1.06 0.15
CA VAL A 346 25.66 -1.73 1.44
C VAL A 346 24.18 -1.86 1.76
N TRP A 347 23.71 -3.10 1.81
CA TRP A 347 22.28 -3.40 1.97
C TRP A 347 21.94 -3.82 3.40
N ILE A 348 21.01 -3.10 4.04
CA ILE A 348 20.45 -3.43 5.35
C ILE A 348 19.13 -4.17 5.13
N VAL A 349 19.06 -5.43 5.59
CA VAL A 349 17.95 -6.36 5.37
C VAL A 349 17.59 -7.08 6.67
N GLY A 350 16.32 -7.45 6.87
CA GLY A 350 15.92 -8.23 8.04
C GLY A 350 14.61 -7.82 8.67
N GLY A 351 14.20 -8.59 9.67
CA GLY A 351 12.92 -8.53 10.35
C GLY A 351 12.20 -9.87 10.33
N VAL A 352 10.89 -9.89 10.58
CA VAL A 352 10.08 -11.12 10.57
C VAL A 352 9.87 -11.64 9.16
N ASP A 353 10.47 -12.79 8.83
CA ASP A 353 10.33 -13.48 7.55
C ASP A 353 8.93 -14.13 7.43
N LYS A 354 8.26 -13.93 6.29
CA LYS A 354 6.90 -14.46 6.01
C LYS A 354 6.91 -15.65 5.06
N GLY A 355 7.98 -16.42 5.00
CA GLY A 355 8.13 -17.50 4.02
C GLY A 355 8.77 -17.05 2.71
N ASN A 356 9.62 -16.04 2.75
CA ASN A 356 10.27 -15.47 1.57
C ASN A 356 11.12 -16.50 0.80
N ASP A 357 11.06 -16.43 -0.53
CA ASP A 357 12.05 -17.02 -1.44
C ASP A 357 12.97 -15.90 -1.94
N TYR A 358 14.26 -15.97 -1.58
CA TYR A 358 15.24 -14.95 -1.91
C TYR A 358 15.96 -15.17 -3.24
N GLN A 359 15.72 -16.29 -3.95
CA GLN A 359 16.48 -16.66 -5.17
C GLN A 359 16.40 -15.60 -6.26
N ILE A 360 15.26 -14.94 -6.40
CA ILE A 360 15.04 -13.87 -7.40
C ILE A 360 16.02 -12.69 -7.22
N LEU A 361 16.55 -12.48 -6.00
CA LEU A 361 17.49 -11.40 -5.70
C LEU A 361 18.94 -11.74 -6.03
N TYR A 362 19.30 -13.02 -6.19
CA TYR A 362 20.70 -13.45 -6.36
C TYR A 362 21.46 -12.72 -7.48
N PRO A 363 20.90 -12.52 -8.68
CA PRO A 363 21.60 -11.80 -9.74
C PRO A 363 21.93 -10.35 -9.34
N LEU A 364 20.97 -9.65 -8.73
CA LEU A 364 21.15 -8.26 -8.32
C LEU A 364 22.09 -8.11 -7.12
N VAL A 365 22.06 -9.08 -6.19
CA VAL A 365 22.99 -9.10 -5.05
C VAL A 365 24.42 -9.26 -5.54
N ARG A 366 24.69 -10.21 -6.43
CA ARG A 366 26.04 -10.40 -7.02
C ARG A 366 26.55 -9.20 -7.80
N GLU A 367 25.63 -8.49 -8.49
CA GLU A 367 25.99 -7.34 -9.34
C GLU A 367 26.20 -6.06 -8.53
N LYS A 368 25.38 -5.82 -7.50
CA LYS A 368 25.22 -4.48 -6.91
C LYS A 368 25.52 -4.41 -5.42
N VAL A 369 25.44 -5.54 -4.70
CA VAL A 369 25.59 -5.54 -3.24
C VAL A 369 27.04 -5.83 -2.86
N LYS A 370 27.63 -4.88 -2.16
CA LYS A 370 29.01 -4.95 -1.64
C LYS A 370 29.06 -5.64 -0.28
N ALA A 371 28.04 -5.42 0.55
CA ALA A 371 27.93 -6.02 1.86
C ALA A 371 26.46 -6.10 2.28
N ILE A 372 26.15 -7.07 3.12
CA ILE A 372 24.84 -7.25 3.73
C ILE A 372 24.95 -7.05 5.24
N ILE A 373 24.03 -6.26 5.81
CA ILE A 373 23.85 -6.09 7.24
C ILE A 373 22.47 -6.63 7.61
N CYS A 374 22.45 -7.75 8.30
CA CYS A 374 21.23 -8.39 8.75
C CYS A 374 20.75 -7.71 10.05
N LEU A 375 19.56 -7.11 9.99
CA LEU A 375 18.95 -6.36 11.09
C LEU A 375 17.66 -7.06 11.54
N GLY A 376 17.72 -7.87 12.57
CA GLY A 376 16.57 -8.64 13.07
C GLY A 376 16.94 -9.51 14.26
N LEU A 377 15.92 -10.07 14.94
CA LEU A 377 16.12 -11.03 16.02
C LEU A 377 16.55 -12.41 15.50
N ASP A 378 16.03 -12.83 14.34
CA ASP A 378 16.39 -14.07 13.65
C ASP A 378 16.74 -13.78 12.19
N ASN A 379 18.01 -13.90 11.85
CA ASN A 379 18.54 -13.63 10.52
C ASN A 379 18.95 -14.89 9.75
N GLN A 380 18.78 -16.09 10.35
CA GLN A 380 19.37 -17.32 9.84
C GLN A 380 18.98 -17.63 8.39
N LYS A 381 17.73 -17.34 8.02
CA LYS A 381 17.23 -17.60 6.66
C LYS A 381 17.86 -16.68 5.62
N ILE A 382 18.10 -15.42 5.98
CA ILE A 382 18.78 -14.43 5.14
C ILE A 382 20.27 -14.82 4.98
N ILE A 383 20.91 -15.21 6.08
CA ILE A 383 22.30 -15.66 6.09
C ILE A 383 22.43 -16.87 5.16
N ASN A 384 21.64 -17.91 5.34
CA ASN A 384 21.69 -19.12 4.52
C ASN A 384 21.47 -18.82 3.02
N ALA A 385 20.65 -17.80 2.70
CA ALA A 385 20.39 -17.43 1.31
C ALA A 385 21.58 -16.68 0.66
N PHE A 386 22.25 -15.79 1.38
CA PHE A 386 23.18 -14.85 0.78
C PHE A 386 24.66 -15.08 1.13
N GLU A 387 24.99 -15.79 2.21
CA GLU A 387 26.38 -16.12 2.56
C GLU A 387 27.17 -16.78 1.41
N PRO A 388 26.57 -17.66 0.57
CA PRO A 388 27.29 -18.27 -0.55
C PRO A 388 27.61 -17.30 -1.70
N ILE A 389 27.06 -16.08 -1.70
CA ILE A 389 27.14 -15.14 -2.82
C ILE A 389 27.57 -13.73 -2.43
N THR A 390 27.93 -13.50 -1.17
CA THR A 390 28.33 -12.18 -0.66
C THR A 390 29.54 -12.35 0.26
N ASP A 391 30.58 -11.54 0.04
CA ASP A 391 31.83 -11.65 0.81
C ASP A 391 31.74 -11.08 2.22
N ILE A 392 30.82 -10.12 2.46
CA ILE A 392 30.69 -9.42 3.74
C ILE A 392 29.24 -9.52 4.20
N MET A 393 29.05 -10.25 5.30
CA MET A 393 27.79 -10.30 6.03
C MET A 393 28.00 -10.06 7.51
N LEU A 394 27.15 -9.23 8.11
CA LEU A 394 27.20 -8.85 9.50
C LEU A 394 25.78 -8.86 10.08
N GLU A 395 25.66 -9.14 11.37
CA GLU A 395 24.39 -9.15 12.07
C GLU A 395 24.35 -8.09 13.18
N THR A 396 23.19 -7.49 13.36
CA THR A 396 22.91 -6.60 14.49
C THR A 396 21.41 -6.56 14.82
N GLN A 397 21.09 -6.16 16.03
CA GLN A 397 19.72 -5.88 16.48
C GLN A 397 19.51 -4.37 16.71
N SER A 398 20.48 -3.54 16.35
CA SER A 398 20.44 -2.09 16.57
C SER A 398 20.51 -1.34 15.24
N MET A 399 19.52 -0.52 14.94
CA MET A 399 19.53 0.36 13.76
C MET A 399 20.72 1.32 13.77
N LYS A 400 21.07 1.86 14.93
CA LYS A 400 22.22 2.77 15.05
C LYS A 400 23.53 2.06 14.72
N GLU A 401 23.71 0.83 15.19
CA GLU A 401 24.87 0.02 14.87
C GLU A 401 24.90 -0.35 13.38
N ALA A 402 23.78 -0.76 12.79
CA ALA A 402 23.66 -1.06 11.38
C ALA A 402 24.14 0.11 10.50
N VAL A 403 23.71 1.32 10.81
CA VAL A 403 24.09 2.54 10.07
C VAL A 403 25.58 2.89 10.28
N LEU A 404 26.10 2.75 11.50
CA LEU A 404 27.52 2.99 11.79
C LEU A 404 28.45 1.98 11.08
N VAL A 405 28.05 0.71 11.05
CA VAL A 405 28.77 -0.35 10.34
C VAL A 405 28.70 -0.10 8.83
N ALA A 406 27.52 0.23 8.29
CA ALA A 406 27.35 0.56 6.89
C ALA A 406 28.25 1.72 6.45
N LYS A 407 28.38 2.79 7.28
CA LYS A 407 29.29 3.91 7.02
C LYS A 407 30.77 3.47 6.93
N LYS A 408 31.17 2.50 7.73
CA LYS A 408 32.58 2.00 7.73
C LYS A 408 32.90 1.14 6.50
N ILE A 409 31.89 0.46 5.95
CA ILE A 409 32.04 -0.43 4.80
C ILE A 409 31.90 0.34 3.47
N ALA A 410 31.00 1.31 3.45
CA ALA A 410 30.73 2.09 2.23
C ALA A 410 31.90 2.99 1.85
N ASP A 411 32.26 2.96 0.57
CA ASP A 411 33.22 3.88 -0.03
C ASP A 411 32.49 5.12 -0.60
N LYS A 412 33.29 6.09 -1.03
CA LYS A 412 32.78 7.30 -1.68
C LYS A 412 31.99 6.94 -2.95
N ASN A 413 30.80 7.47 -3.07
CA ASN A 413 29.77 7.27 -4.09
C ASN A 413 28.98 5.95 -3.97
N ASP A 414 29.21 5.13 -2.95
CA ASP A 414 28.35 3.98 -2.67
C ASP A 414 26.98 4.41 -2.12
N ASN A 415 26.03 3.46 -2.15
CA ASN A 415 24.75 3.57 -1.49
C ASN A 415 24.73 2.79 -0.17
N VAL A 416 24.05 3.31 0.82
CA VAL A 416 23.56 2.58 2.00
C VAL A 416 22.05 2.50 1.89
N LEU A 417 21.53 1.29 1.66
CA LEU A 417 20.11 1.06 1.41
C LEU A 417 19.49 0.26 2.55
N LEU A 418 18.51 0.85 3.25
CA LEU A 418 17.58 0.10 4.10
C LEU A 418 16.44 -0.41 3.23
N SER A 419 16.40 -1.69 2.88
CA SER A 419 15.33 -2.36 2.13
C SER A 419 15.11 -3.77 2.67
N PRO A 420 14.24 -3.93 3.68
CA PRO A 420 14.31 -5.03 4.63
C PRO A 420 13.84 -6.40 4.15
N ALA A 421 13.05 -6.50 3.09
CA ALA A 421 12.36 -7.72 2.64
C ALA A 421 11.37 -8.36 3.64
N CYS A 422 11.45 -7.98 4.91
CA CYS A 422 10.74 -8.58 6.02
C CYS A 422 9.85 -7.56 6.75
N ALA A 423 8.85 -8.06 7.50
CA ALA A 423 8.06 -7.20 8.39
C ALA A 423 8.93 -6.70 9.55
N SER A 424 8.51 -5.61 10.21
CA SER A 424 9.33 -4.90 11.19
C SER A 424 9.05 -5.27 12.67
N PHE A 425 8.08 -6.13 12.92
CA PHE A 425 7.48 -6.34 14.25
C PHE A 425 8.34 -7.09 15.26
N ASP A 426 9.58 -7.41 14.91
CA ASP A 426 10.56 -8.00 15.85
C ASP A 426 11.32 -6.95 16.66
N LEU A 427 11.79 -5.88 16.03
CA LEU A 427 12.58 -4.82 16.65
C LEU A 427 11.88 -3.45 16.69
N PHE A 428 10.79 -3.27 15.95
CA PHE A 428 10.15 -1.98 15.74
C PHE A 428 8.62 -2.12 15.83
N GLU A 429 7.94 -1.02 16.18
CA GLU A 429 6.47 -0.99 16.26
C GLU A 429 5.81 -1.23 14.88
N ASN A 430 6.39 -0.65 13.84
CA ASN A 430 5.93 -0.75 12.45
C ASN A 430 7.06 -0.36 11.48
N TYR A 431 6.78 -0.38 10.16
CA TYR A 431 7.79 -0.02 9.17
C TYR A 431 8.11 1.49 9.18
N GLU A 432 7.18 2.34 9.59
CA GLU A 432 7.38 3.79 9.75
C GLU A 432 8.39 4.06 10.86
N ASP A 433 8.22 3.41 12.01
CA ASP A 433 9.15 3.50 13.13
C ASP A 433 10.55 3.04 12.72
N ARG A 434 10.67 1.87 12.07
CA ARG A 434 11.96 1.38 11.53
C ARG A 434 12.61 2.40 10.60
N GLY A 435 11.84 2.98 9.67
CA GLY A 435 12.35 3.98 8.72
C GLY A 435 12.70 5.31 9.40
N ASN A 436 11.98 5.73 10.41
CA ASN A 436 12.28 6.93 11.19
C ASN A 436 13.57 6.77 12.01
N GLN A 437 13.76 5.62 12.64
CA GLN A 437 14.99 5.29 13.36
C GLN A 437 16.20 5.25 12.42
N PHE A 438 16.04 4.72 11.18
CA PHE A 438 17.09 4.80 10.17
C PHE A 438 17.44 6.24 9.81
N LYS A 439 16.43 7.08 9.53
CA LYS A 439 16.63 8.50 9.22
C LYS A 439 17.34 9.25 10.37
N GLN A 440 16.97 8.94 11.60
CA GLN A 440 17.61 9.52 12.78
C GLN A 440 19.06 9.06 12.91
N ALA A 441 19.32 7.75 12.82
CA ALA A 441 20.68 7.21 12.90
C ALA A 441 21.62 7.79 11.82
N VAL A 442 21.09 8.01 10.59
CA VAL A 442 21.85 8.67 9.52
C VAL A 442 22.15 10.13 9.83
N ARG A 443 21.22 10.87 10.46
CA ARG A 443 21.45 12.27 10.85
C ARG A 443 22.44 12.43 11.99
N GLU A 444 22.65 11.39 12.79
CA GLU A 444 23.60 11.36 13.91
C GLU A 444 25.04 10.97 13.47
N LEU A 445 25.28 10.64 12.17
CA LEU A 445 26.61 10.30 11.63
C LEU A 445 27.54 11.53 11.50
#